data_45419fd3822dc07262c69312793e37f7
#
_entry.id   45419fd3822dc07262c69312793e37f7
#
_cell.length_a   1.000
_cell.length_b   1.000
_cell.length_c   1.000
_cell.angle_alpha   90.00
_cell.angle_beta   90.00
_cell.angle_gamma   90.00
#
_symmetry.space_group_name_H-M   'P 1'
#
loop_
_entity.id
_entity.type
_entity.pdbx_description
1 polymer ?
#
loop_
_entity_poly.entity_id
_entity_poly.type
_entity_poly.pdbx_seq_one_letter_code
_entity_poly.pdbx_strand_id
1 'polypeptide(L)'
;MGDGHLNKCKDCTKKDAHNRWIKKSKDPEWVEKERARGREKFQRLGYREKYKTTGLHSFLPNAYNNIARKFRQYVFTKKGFEFHHWDYHILNSVFQVSRKAHKCLHRHMIFNHQDLFCYEEDGTRLTSEKQAENYFNSILQKEGFEERVVLIHI
;
A
#
# COMPACT_ATOMS: atom_id res chain seq x y z
N MET A 1 10.86 41.40 -18.05
CA MET A 1 11.27 40.03 -17.68
C MET A 1 10.22 39.52 -16.73
N GLY A 2 9.57 38.40 -17.03
CA GLY A 2 8.57 37.85 -16.14
C GLY A 2 9.24 37.34 -14.86
N ASP A 3 8.57 37.55 -13.76
CA ASP A 3 8.97 37.13 -12.41
C ASP A 3 9.02 35.61 -12.19
N GLY A 4 9.08 34.82 -13.27
CA GLY A 4 9.09 33.35 -13.24
C GLY A 4 7.75 32.70 -12.89
N HIS A 5 6.71 33.47 -12.63
CA HIS A 5 5.38 32.93 -12.35
C HIS A 5 4.60 32.68 -13.66
N LEU A 6 4.06 31.48 -13.77
CA LEU A 6 3.12 31.17 -14.84
C LEU A 6 1.85 32.02 -14.65
N ASN A 7 1.40 32.69 -15.72
CA ASN A 7 0.17 33.51 -15.72
C ASN A 7 -1.12 32.69 -15.52
N LYS A 8 -1.00 31.46 -15.03
CA LYS A 8 -2.10 30.52 -14.79
C LYS A 8 -2.07 30.01 -13.37
N CYS A 9 -3.25 29.82 -12.77
CA CYS A 9 -3.37 29.17 -11.47
C CYS A 9 -2.90 27.71 -11.53
N LYS A 10 -2.56 27.14 -10.37
CA LYS A 10 -2.06 25.73 -10.26
C LYS A 10 -3.04 24.73 -10.87
N ASP A 11 -4.34 24.91 -10.72
CA ASP A 11 -5.34 23.98 -11.23
C ASP A 11 -5.50 24.07 -12.75
N CYS A 12 -5.43 25.29 -13.32
CA CYS A 12 -5.37 25.46 -14.76
C CYS A 12 -4.13 24.79 -15.35
N THR A 13 -2.97 24.95 -14.70
CA THR A 13 -1.71 24.33 -15.13
C THR A 13 -1.79 22.80 -15.09
N LYS A 14 -2.37 22.23 -14.03
CA LYS A 14 -2.59 20.77 -13.92
C LYS A 14 -3.54 20.27 -15.01
N LYS A 15 -4.62 20.97 -15.28
CA LYS A 15 -5.58 20.62 -16.33
C LYS A 15 -4.95 20.64 -17.71
N ASP A 16 -4.16 21.67 -18.02
CA ASP A 16 -3.43 21.78 -19.30
C ASP A 16 -2.40 20.64 -19.43
N ALA A 17 -1.66 20.33 -18.38
CA ALA A 17 -0.71 19.24 -18.38
C ALA A 17 -1.40 17.88 -18.60
N HIS A 18 -2.55 17.64 -17.95
CA HIS A 18 -3.35 16.44 -18.12
C HIS A 18 -3.90 16.30 -19.57
N ASN A 19 -4.48 17.37 -20.11
CA ASN A 19 -4.99 17.38 -21.49
C ASN A 19 -3.88 17.13 -22.52
N ARG A 20 -2.71 17.73 -22.30
CA ARG A 20 -1.52 17.47 -23.13
C ARG A 20 -1.07 16.02 -23.06
N TRP A 21 -1.08 15.44 -21.84
CA TRP A 21 -0.74 14.04 -21.66
C TRP A 21 -1.73 13.11 -22.38
N ILE A 22 -3.06 13.32 -22.24
CA ILE A 22 -4.09 12.54 -22.95
C ILE A 22 -3.85 12.59 -24.47
N LYS A 23 -3.54 13.77 -25.03
CA LYS A 23 -3.26 13.90 -26.46
C LYS A 23 -2.03 13.12 -26.89
N LYS A 24 -0.94 13.26 -26.14
CA LYS A 24 0.34 12.63 -26.49
C LYS A 24 0.37 11.13 -26.19
N SER A 25 -0.38 10.65 -25.20
CA SER A 25 -0.43 9.21 -24.86
C SER A 25 -1.07 8.33 -25.94
N LYS A 26 -1.71 8.94 -26.95
CA LYS A 26 -2.21 8.25 -28.15
C LYS A 26 -1.12 7.93 -29.17
N ASP A 27 0.05 8.55 -29.04
CA ASP A 27 1.22 8.33 -29.92
C ASP A 27 2.15 7.27 -29.29
N PRO A 28 2.25 6.07 -29.89
CA PRO A 28 3.08 4.99 -29.34
C PRO A 28 4.56 5.35 -29.27
N GLU A 29 5.08 6.12 -30.22
CA GLU A 29 6.48 6.53 -30.26
C GLU A 29 6.79 7.48 -29.10
N TRP A 30 5.91 8.44 -28.85
CA TRP A 30 6.05 9.33 -27.71
C TRP A 30 5.97 8.58 -26.36
N VAL A 31 5.05 7.59 -26.24
CA VAL A 31 4.92 6.77 -25.04
C VAL A 31 6.21 6.00 -24.75
N GLU A 32 6.84 5.41 -25.78
CA GLU A 32 8.08 4.67 -25.59
C GLU A 32 9.25 5.60 -25.23
N LYS A 33 9.34 6.77 -25.83
CA LYS A 33 10.34 7.80 -25.46
C LYS A 33 10.18 8.22 -23.98
N GLU A 34 8.96 8.43 -23.51
CA GLU A 34 8.71 8.76 -22.10
C GLU A 34 9.05 7.61 -21.15
N ARG A 35 8.77 6.37 -21.53
CA ARG A 35 9.18 5.18 -20.76
C ARG A 35 10.70 5.06 -20.69
N ALA A 36 11.39 5.27 -21.79
CA ALA A 36 12.87 5.25 -21.84
C ALA A 36 13.44 6.34 -20.92
N ARG A 37 12.92 7.56 -21.00
CA ARG A 37 13.32 8.68 -20.14
C ARG A 37 13.06 8.37 -18.65
N GLY A 38 11.94 7.72 -18.34
CA GLY A 38 11.62 7.28 -16.99
C GLY A 38 12.61 6.24 -16.45
N ARG A 39 12.98 5.25 -17.27
CA ARG A 39 13.98 4.22 -16.92
C ARG A 39 15.35 4.85 -16.65
N GLU A 40 15.80 5.73 -17.55
CA GLU A 40 17.07 6.47 -17.39
C GLU A 40 17.09 7.30 -16.11
N LYS A 41 16.02 8.08 -15.86
CA LYS A 41 15.89 8.86 -14.63
C LYS A 41 15.93 7.98 -13.38
N PHE A 42 15.26 6.83 -13.39
CA PHE A 42 15.25 5.88 -12.28
C PHE A 42 16.65 5.34 -11.97
N GLN A 43 17.42 5.00 -13.02
CA GLN A 43 18.81 4.55 -12.88
C GLN A 43 19.72 5.67 -12.39
N ARG A 44 19.67 6.84 -13.04
CA ARG A 44 20.52 8.01 -12.72
C ARG A 44 20.33 8.49 -11.29
N LEU A 45 19.12 8.45 -10.76
CA LEU A 45 18.81 8.87 -9.38
C LEU A 45 19.04 7.77 -8.33
N GLY A 46 19.48 6.58 -8.74
CA GLY A 46 19.75 5.47 -7.84
C GLY A 46 18.53 5.02 -7.03
N TYR A 47 17.33 5.19 -7.57
CA TYR A 47 16.09 4.84 -6.84
C TYR A 47 16.06 3.37 -6.43
N ARG A 48 16.66 2.47 -7.21
CA ARG A 48 16.72 1.05 -6.88
C ARG A 48 17.40 0.83 -5.53
N GLU A 49 18.52 1.52 -5.27
CA GLU A 49 19.26 1.40 -4.01
C GLU A 49 18.52 2.10 -2.85
N LYS A 50 17.95 3.29 -3.12
CA LYS A 50 17.15 4.01 -2.13
C LYS A 50 15.93 3.18 -1.67
N TYR A 51 15.24 2.51 -2.59
CA TYR A 51 14.08 1.69 -2.25
C TYR A 51 14.45 0.37 -1.59
N LYS A 52 15.65 -0.17 -1.82
CA LYS A 52 16.14 -1.34 -1.07
C LYS A 52 16.31 -1.06 0.42
N THR A 53 16.76 0.15 0.76
CA THR A 53 17.07 0.53 2.15
C THR A 53 15.86 1.07 2.92
N THR A 54 14.83 1.57 2.23
CA THR A 54 13.67 2.21 2.86
C THR A 54 12.38 1.41 2.75
N GLY A 55 12.38 0.32 1.97
CA GLY A 55 11.14 -0.40 1.64
C GLY A 55 10.86 -1.57 2.56
N LEU A 56 9.79 -1.51 3.32
CA LEU A 56 9.11 -2.65 3.94
C LEU A 56 8.92 -3.82 2.95
N HIS A 57 8.75 -3.50 1.66
CA HIS A 57 8.49 -4.47 0.60
C HIS A 57 9.70 -5.30 0.15
N SER A 58 10.92 -4.91 0.51
CA SER A 58 12.13 -5.65 0.12
C SER A 58 12.34 -6.94 0.91
N PHE A 59 11.69 -7.07 2.07
CA PHE A 59 11.82 -8.23 2.96
C PHE A 59 10.70 -9.25 2.78
N LEU A 60 9.57 -8.84 2.18
CA LEU A 60 8.50 -9.80 1.91
C LEU A 60 8.92 -10.71 0.76
N PRO A 61 8.89 -12.03 0.92
CA PRO A 61 9.19 -12.98 -0.15
C PRO A 61 8.40 -12.66 -1.42
N ASN A 62 8.99 -12.88 -2.61
CA ASN A 62 8.29 -12.72 -3.88
C ASN A 62 6.99 -13.54 -3.94
N ALA A 63 6.93 -14.66 -3.21
CA ALA A 63 5.73 -15.44 -3.00
C ALA A 63 4.58 -14.62 -2.41
N TYR A 64 4.85 -13.81 -1.38
CA TYR A 64 3.86 -12.92 -0.77
C TYR A 64 3.27 -11.92 -1.79
N ASN A 65 4.12 -11.24 -2.54
CA ASN A 65 3.68 -10.28 -3.56
C ASN A 65 2.85 -10.96 -4.66
N ASN A 66 3.17 -12.20 -5.03
CA ASN A 66 2.43 -12.98 -6.01
C ASN A 66 1.08 -13.43 -5.46
N ILE A 67 1.02 -13.84 -4.19
CA ILE A 67 -0.22 -14.22 -3.51
C ILE A 67 -1.08 -12.98 -3.32
N ALA A 68 -0.58 -11.88 -2.81
CA ALA A 68 -1.33 -10.63 -2.66
C ALA A 68 -1.89 -10.12 -4.01
N ARG A 69 -1.18 -10.38 -5.13
CA ARG A 69 -1.67 -10.07 -6.48
C ARG A 69 -2.78 -11.03 -6.92
N LYS A 70 -2.63 -12.33 -6.68
CA LYS A 70 -3.67 -13.34 -6.96
C LYS A 70 -4.93 -13.06 -6.14
N PHE A 71 -4.78 -12.73 -4.87
CA PHE A 71 -5.87 -12.32 -4.01
C PHE A 71 -6.72 -11.21 -4.60
N ARG A 72 -6.11 -10.15 -5.11
CA ARG A 72 -6.83 -9.03 -5.73
C ARG A 72 -7.60 -9.42 -6.99
N GLN A 73 -7.27 -10.53 -7.63
CA GLN A 73 -7.96 -11.04 -8.82
C GLN A 73 -9.20 -11.87 -8.45
N TYR A 74 -9.21 -12.54 -7.30
CA TYR A 74 -10.26 -13.50 -6.93
C TYR A 74 -11.18 -13.00 -5.82
N VAL A 75 -10.75 -12.03 -5.04
CA VAL A 75 -11.55 -11.50 -3.95
C VAL A 75 -11.86 -10.04 -4.19
N PHE A 76 -13.11 -9.77 -4.55
CA PHE A 76 -13.59 -8.40 -4.67
C PHE A 76 -13.68 -7.79 -3.27
N THR A 77 -12.69 -6.98 -2.91
CA THR A 77 -12.84 -6.11 -1.76
C THR A 77 -13.89 -5.06 -2.06
N LYS A 78 -14.83 -4.87 -1.15
CA LYS A 78 -15.73 -3.72 -1.18
C LYS A 78 -14.88 -2.45 -1.33
N LYS A 79 -15.29 -1.54 -2.21
CA LYS A 79 -14.57 -0.27 -2.43
C LYS A 79 -14.32 0.44 -1.10
N GLY A 80 -13.06 0.74 -0.79
CA GLY A 80 -12.66 1.39 0.47
C GLY A 80 -12.23 0.43 1.58
N PHE A 81 -12.28 -0.89 1.36
CA PHE A 81 -11.77 -1.90 2.28
C PHE A 81 -10.44 -2.46 1.79
N GLU A 82 -9.66 -2.99 2.73
CA GLU A 82 -8.36 -3.63 2.50
C GLU A 82 -8.27 -4.91 3.34
N PHE A 83 -7.36 -5.81 2.98
CA PHE A 83 -7.05 -6.98 3.78
C PHE A 83 -5.88 -6.70 4.71
N HIS A 84 -6.03 -7.07 5.97
CA HIS A 84 -5.02 -6.95 6.99
C HIS A 84 -4.58 -8.34 7.45
N HIS A 85 -3.28 -8.65 7.29
CA HIS A 85 -2.71 -9.91 7.75
C HIS A 85 -2.33 -9.81 9.22
N TRP A 86 -2.60 -10.86 9.96
CA TRP A 86 -2.19 -11.03 11.35
C TRP A 86 -1.00 -11.99 11.48
N ASP A 87 -0.84 -12.89 10.51
CA ASP A 87 0.29 -13.79 10.36
C ASP A 87 0.67 -13.87 8.88
N TYR A 88 1.92 -13.58 8.55
CA TYR A 88 2.40 -13.60 7.17
C TYR A 88 2.83 -14.99 6.68
N HIS A 89 2.73 -16.03 7.54
CA HIS A 89 2.88 -17.43 7.15
C HIS A 89 1.54 -18.04 6.73
N ILE A 90 0.42 -17.45 7.18
CA ILE A 90 -0.93 -17.93 6.90
C ILE A 90 -1.62 -16.91 5.96
N LEU A 91 -1.26 -16.98 4.69
CA LEU A 91 -1.65 -15.96 3.72
C LEU A 91 -3.14 -15.97 3.34
N ASN A 92 -3.83 -17.08 3.60
CA ASN A 92 -5.25 -17.25 3.30
C ASN A 92 -6.18 -16.86 4.46
N SER A 93 -5.64 -16.46 5.60
CA SER A 93 -6.40 -15.96 6.75
C SER A 93 -6.13 -14.48 6.94
N VAL A 94 -7.11 -13.65 6.66
CA VAL A 94 -6.97 -12.19 6.68
C VAL A 94 -8.20 -11.53 7.29
N PHE A 95 -8.03 -10.32 7.80
CA PHE A 95 -9.13 -9.48 8.26
C PHE A 95 -9.48 -8.44 7.21
N GLN A 96 -10.77 -8.32 6.88
CA GLN A 96 -11.28 -7.23 6.07
C GLN A 96 -11.55 -6.02 6.96
N VAL A 97 -10.99 -4.87 6.59
CA VAL A 97 -11.11 -3.61 7.34
C VAL A 97 -11.17 -2.43 6.38
N SER A 98 -11.72 -1.31 6.81
CA SER A 98 -11.62 -0.08 6.03
C SER A 98 -10.17 0.39 5.92
N ARG A 99 -9.86 1.17 4.89
CA ARG A 99 -8.51 1.75 4.71
C ARG A 99 -8.05 2.60 5.90
N LYS A 100 -8.98 3.27 6.59
CA LYS A 100 -8.65 4.07 7.79
C LYS A 100 -8.28 3.15 8.97
N ALA A 101 -9.10 2.11 9.22
CA ALA A 101 -8.84 1.12 10.24
C ALA A 101 -7.53 0.36 9.97
N HIS A 102 -7.27 -0.06 8.72
CA HIS A 102 -6.03 -0.72 8.32
C HIS A 102 -4.77 0.10 8.71
N LYS A 103 -4.78 1.40 8.41
CA LYS A 103 -3.69 2.30 8.82
C LYS A 103 -3.60 2.48 10.33
N CYS A 104 -4.73 2.45 11.03
CA CYS A 104 -4.77 2.51 12.50
C CYS A 104 -4.12 1.27 13.10
N LEU A 105 -4.52 0.07 12.68
CA LEU A 105 -3.98 -1.19 13.16
C LEU A 105 -2.45 -1.27 12.99
N HIS A 106 -1.93 -0.83 11.84
CA HIS A 106 -0.47 -0.79 11.62
C HIS A 106 0.31 0.16 12.54
N ARG A 107 -0.34 1.12 13.20
CA ARG A 107 0.32 1.97 14.20
C ARG A 107 0.42 1.32 15.57
N HIS A 108 -0.49 0.38 15.85
CA HIS A 108 -0.62 -0.30 17.13
C HIS A 108 -0.18 -1.76 17.11
N MET A 109 0.43 -2.19 16.02
CA MET A 109 0.94 -3.54 15.85
C MET A 109 2.42 -3.48 15.49
N ILE A 110 3.22 -4.33 16.11
CA ILE A 110 4.63 -4.50 15.75
C ILE A 110 4.73 -5.64 14.75
N PHE A 111 5.25 -5.36 13.57
CA PHE A 111 5.59 -6.38 12.59
C PHE A 111 7.09 -6.66 12.64
N ASN A 112 7.47 -7.89 12.95
CA ASN A 112 8.87 -8.29 12.96
C ASN A 112 9.27 -8.81 11.57
N HIS A 113 10.21 -8.13 10.93
CA HIS A 113 10.68 -8.44 9.58
C HIS A 113 11.58 -9.68 9.50
N GLN A 114 12.11 -10.15 10.61
CA GLN A 114 12.99 -11.31 10.64
C GLN A 114 12.21 -12.62 10.67
N ASP A 115 11.16 -12.66 11.50
CA ASP A 115 10.35 -13.85 11.70
C ASP A 115 8.97 -13.79 11.01
N LEU A 116 8.61 -12.65 10.42
CA LEU A 116 7.36 -12.40 9.70
C LEU A 116 6.09 -12.58 10.56
N PHE A 117 6.20 -12.46 11.88
CA PHE A 117 5.07 -12.47 12.80
C PHE A 117 4.64 -11.07 13.21
N CYS A 118 3.38 -10.97 13.61
CA CYS A 118 2.80 -9.77 14.17
C CYS A 118 2.72 -9.89 15.70
N TYR A 119 2.95 -8.76 16.36
CA TYR A 119 2.97 -8.66 17.81
C TYR A 119 2.08 -7.50 18.26
N GLU A 120 1.52 -7.61 19.44
CA GLU A 120 0.86 -6.53 20.16
C GLU A 120 1.86 -5.44 20.56
N GLU A 121 1.41 -4.27 20.98
CA GLU A 121 2.30 -3.17 21.41
C GLU A 121 3.23 -3.55 22.57
N ASP A 122 2.80 -4.47 23.43
CA ASP A 122 3.58 -4.96 24.57
C ASP A 122 4.60 -6.05 24.21
N GLY A 123 4.68 -6.43 22.93
CA GLY A 123 5.56 -7.48 22.43
C GLY A 123 4.97 -8.89 22.51
N THR A 124 3.71 -9.06 22.91
CA THR A 124 3.04 -10.36 22.88
C THR A 124 2.78 -10.78 21.42
N ARG A 125 3.25 -11.98 21.05
CA ARG A 125 3.03 -12.50 19.70
C ARG A 125 1.57 -12.88 19.47
N LEU A 126 1.02 -12.50 18.31
CA LEU A 126 -0.27 -12.99 17.84
C LEU A 126 -0.12 -14.44 17.36
N THR A 127 -0.80 -15.37 18.03
CA THR A 127 -0.65 -16.82 17.81
C THR A 127 -1.90 -17.49 17.26
N SER A 128 -3.03 -16.78 17.25
CA SER A 128 -4.30 -17.29 16.73
C SER A 128 -5.18 -16.19 16.16
N GLU A 129 -6.04 -16.59 15.22
CA GLU A 129 -7.05 -15.71 14.61
C GLU A 129 -7.92 -15.01 15.68
N LYS A 130 -8.33 -15.77 16.70
CA LYS A 130 -9.18 -15.24 17.77
C LYS A 130 -8.48 -14.20 18.64
N GLN A 131 -7.19 -14.44 18.94
CA GLN A 131 -6.37 -13.44 19.64
C GLN A 131 -6.22 -12.17 18.79
N ALA A 132 -5.88 -12.33 17.52
CA ALA A 132 -5.73 -11.22 16.60
C ALA A 132 -7.03 -10.43 16.41
N GLU A 133 -8.17 -11.13 16.27
CA GLU A 133 -9.49 -10.50 16.20
C GLU A 133 -9.79 -9.65 17.44
N ASN A 134 -9.58 -10.22 18.63
CA ASN A 134 -9.82 -9.52 19.88
C ASN A 134 -8.91 -8.30 20.03
N TYR A 135 -7.63 -8.45 19.72
CA TYR A 135 -6.65 -7.38 19.79
C TYR A 135 -6.99 -6.24 18.82
N PHE A 136 -7.25 -6.55 17.56
CA PHE A 136 -7.59 -5.54 16.56
C PHE A 136 -8.90 -4.82 16.89
N ASN A 137 -9.93 -5.54 17.36
CA ASN A 137 -11.17 -4.92 17.76
C ASN A 137 -10.99 -4.02 19.00
N SER A 138 -10.13 -4.37 19.94
CA SER A 138 -9.81 -3.53 21.09
C SER A 138 -9.14 -2.22 20.69
N ILE A 139 -8.20 -2.28 19.71
CA ILE A 139 -7.56 -1.08 19.14
C ILE A 139 -8.61 -0.20 18.47
N LEU A 140 -9.42 -0.77 17.58
CA LEU A 140 -10.43 0.00 16.85
C LEU A 140 -11.42 0.68 17.79
N GLN A 141 -11.86 -0.02 18.82
CA GLN A 141 -12.74 0.55 19.85
C GLN A 141 -12.05 1.69 20.60
N LYS A 142 -10.80 1.52 21.02
CA LYS A 142 -10.00 2.54 21.73
C LYS A 142 -9.82 3.81 20.88
N GLU A 143 -9.64 3.63 19.58
CA GLU A 143 -9.44 4.71 18.60
C GLU A 143 -10.77 5.29 18.06
N GLY A 144 -11.91 4.87 18.58
CA GLY A 144 -13.24 5.43 18.27
C GLY A 144 -13.83 4.95 16.94
N PHE A 145 -13.40 3.80 16.42
CA PHE A 145 -14.03 3.20 15.25
C PHE A 145 -15.27 2.40 15.66
N GLU A 146 -16.36 2.57 14.92
CA GLU A 146 -17.60 1.75 15.09
C GLU A 146 -17.48 0.39 14.39
N GLU A 147 -16.60 0.28 13.38
CA GLU A 147 -16.38 -0.96 12.64
C GLU A 147 -15.59 -1.99 13.46
N ARG A 148 -15.82 -3.27 13.13
CA ARG A 148 -15.04 -4.40 13.66
C ARG A 148 -14.32 -5.09 12.50
N VAL A 149 -13.21 -5.76 12.82
CA VAL A 149 -12.53 -6.60 11.84
C VAL A 149 -13.41 -7.82 11.51
N VAL A 150 -13.39 -8.22 10.24
CA VAL A 150 -14.12 -9.41 9.75
C VAL A 150 -13.09 -10.40 9.21
N LEU A 151 -12.98 -11.56 9.87
CA LEU A 151 -12.09 -12.64 9.42
C LEU A 151 -12.61 -13.23 8.11
N ILE A 152 -11.72 -13.39 7.15
CA ILE A 152 -11.98 -14.01 5.86
C ILE A 152 -10.92 -15.05 5.58
N HIS A 153 -11.35 -16.26 5.25
CA HIS A 153 -10.52 -17.31 4.69
C HIS A 153 -10.67 -17.34 3.17
N ILE A 154 -9.55 -17.36 2.45
CA ILE A 154 -9.51 -17.25 1.00
C ILE A 154 -8.84 -18.49 0.41
#